data_f1bcab6d505225c2e706658efefc15c9
#
_entry.id   f1bcab6d505225c2e706658efefc15c9
#
_cell.length_a   1.000
_cell.length_b   1.000
_cell.length_c   1.000
_cell.angle_alpha   90.00
_cell.angle_beta   90.00
_cell.angle_gamma   90.00
#
_symmetry.space_group_name_H-M   'P 1'
#
loop_
_entity.id
_entity.type
_entity.pdbx_description
1 polymer ?
#
loop_
_entity_poly.entity_id
_entity_poly.type
_entity_poly.pdbx_seq_one_letter_code
_entity_poly.pdbx_strand_id
1 'polypeptide(L)'
;MKNRALYIAFILLNILIISFFVIQYTSATYPMVGNDYRLFGPRLIDSLLHYKVNGFSIQWYTPSFGGGLPAYPNPLQMQFSIQQLFTFFFNPWIAILASIVVYIAIGFGVTFLFLRDVLEFKPLAAILGASFFVASGFFIEQAVVGHADKITFPLIVVPVFALLNHKLPAWMTGALIAITGAILLYSGGVYIAVMCLFTTLITLPILYFLRPSLFSWRKILQTAGWGILLSALLCGSKLYAVTTFMQNFPRFVHDQYFVDWYTSIGGAILQLVGVMTALPFLNLIHKSSLVFVVRLTNWTGSPYGFWELDSSISPALIFLLIYGAVTFLAHKPQLDKGRVLGKVIAGICLVLFVLLVVQFSTARGFLFDILKELPILKSLRTNTRFVASFILPLAILGAKVFDHWTNGRSGAKLISAFALINGISLISLWAYYLLPMKTQVRSFEITSVVNTFAEIQAGNTFPVKRIIPDMNDYEVFGALASNVGHHYDPLLGENSFHPLVHEGSVFDISNGFYNMTDPTGYVFPSINNSKLFSLIPVSETKKLMDFVNRRQPDWKIPIIQIVLDWAAGLTFILIILAVVVYIFRARFASLKSLSFRPFPWRKQP
;
A
#
# COMPACT_ATOMS: atom_id res chain seq x y z
N MET A 1 24.74 -13.13 -24.79
CA MET A 1 23.86 -14.07 -24.03
C MET A 1 24.33 -14.29 -22.58
N LYS A 2 25.61 -14.53 -22.30
CA LYS A 2 26.10 -14.81 -20.92
C LYS A 2 25.71 -13.77 -19.86
N ASN A 3 25.74 -12.47 -20.18
CA ASN A 3 25.39 -11.43 -19.21
C ASN A 3 23.91 -11.35 -18.86
N ARG A 4 23.00 -11.80 -19.74
CA ARG A 4 21.55 -11.73 -19.51
C ARG A 4 21.10 -12.69 -18.39
N ALA A 5 21.64 -13.90 -18.40
CA ALA A 5 21.37 -14.88 -17.33
C ALA A 5 21.85 -14.38 -15.97
N LEU A 6 23.04 -13.74 -15.92
CA LEU A 6 23.59 -13.15 -14.70
C LEU A 6 22.69 -12.06 -14.12
N TYR A 7 22.16 -11.14 -14.95
CA TYR A 7 21.26 -10.10 -14.47
C TYR A 7 19.93 -10.66 -13.96
N ILE A 8 19.38 -11.68 -14.65
CA ILE A 8 18.18 -12.36 -14.16
C ILE A 8 18.46 -13.03 -12.80
N ALA A 9 19.61 -13.67 -12.65
CA ALA A 9 20.02 -14.28 -11.37
C ALA A 9 20.12 -13.22 -10.26
N PHE A 10 20.72 -12.05 -10.51
CA PHE A 10 20.78 -10.97 -9.52
C PHE A 10 19.39 -10.42 -9.17
N ILE A 11 18.50 -10.25 -10.13
CA ILE A 11 17.12 -9.80 -9.88
C ILE A 11 16.42 -10.81 -8.96
N LEU A 12 16.43 -12.08 -9.33
CA LEU A 12 15.78 -13.13 -8.54
C LEU A 12 16.39 -13.23 -7.14
N LEU A 13 17.71 -13.17 -7.03
CA LEU A 13 18.40 -13.23 -5.74
C LEU A 13 18.02 -12.06 -4.83
N ASN A 14 17.95 -10.82 -5.35
CA ASN A 14 17.52 -9.69 -4.56
C ASN A 14 16.07 -9.82 -4.11
N ILE A 15 15.14 -10.18 -5.01
CA ILE A 15 13.74 -10.42 -4.66
C ILE A 15 13.62 -11.48 -3.57
N LEU A 16 14.34 -12.61 -3.70
CA LEU A 16 14.32 -13.69 -2.72
C LEU A 16 14.87 -13.25 -1.36
N ILE A 17 16.02 -12.56 -1.34
CA ILE A 17 16.64 -12.11 -0.09
C ILE A 17 15.74 -11.07 0.62
N ILE A 18 15.24 -10.06 -0.10
CA ILE A 18 14.35 -9.06 0.48
C ILE A 18 13.08 -9.72 1.00
N SER A 19 12.44 -10.59 0.21
CA SER A 19 11.25 -11.33 0.64
C SER A 19 11.51 -12.19 1.87
N PHE A 20 12.63 -12.90 1.89
CA PHE A 20 13.04 -13.72 3.03
C PHE A 20 13.14 -12.87 4.31
N PHE A 21 13.85 -11.74 4.27
CA PHE A 21 13.99 -10.90 5.44
C PHE A 21 12.65 -10.30 5.90
N VAL A 22 11.84 -9.77 4.98
CA VAL A 22 10.53 -9.20 5.35
C VAL A 22 9.63 -10.26 5.98
N ILE A 23 9.59 -11.48 5.42
CA ILE A 23 8.82 -12.59 5.99
C ILE A 23 9.36 -12.98 7.37
N GLN A 24 10.69 -13.09 7.53
CA GLN A 24 11.31 -13.43 8.81
C GLN A 24 10.98 -12.41 9.89
N TYR A 25 10.99 -11.11 9.55
CA TYR A 25 10.65 -10.05 10.50
C TYR A 25 9.15 -10.06 10.85
N THR A 26 8.31 -10.22 9.85
CA THR A 26 6.85 -10.25 10.03
C THR A 26 6.43 -11.46 10.88
N SER A 27 7.12 -12.59 10.74
CA SER A 27 6.81 -13.85 11.41
C SER A 27 7.72 -14.18 12.60
N ALA A 28 8.60 -13.27 13.04
CA ALA A 28 9.67 -13.57 13.99
C ALA A 28 9.19 -14.12 15.34
N THR A 29 7.97 -13.83 15.75
CA THR A 29 7.37 -14.30 17.00
C THR A 29 6.08 -15.10 16.77
N TYR A 30 5.87 -15.60 15.54
CA TYR A 30 4.69 -16.43 15.26
C TYR A 30 4.48 -17.49 16.36
N PRO A 31 3.23 -17.69 16.85
CA PRO A 31 1.97 -17.17 16.32
C PRO A 31 1.61 -15.72 16.74
N MET A 32 2.40 -15.10 17.62
CA MET A 32 2.23 -13.69 17.99
C MET A 32 2.73 -12.80 16.87
N VAL A 33 1.86 -12.01 16.28
CA VAL A 33 2.15 -11.14 15.13
C VAL A 33 1.86 -9.68 15.44
N GLY A 34 2.15 -8.79 14.50
CA GLY A 34 1.92 -7.36 14.65
C GLY A 34 0.47 -7.04 15.03
N ASN A 35 0.31 -6.06 15.92
CA ASN A 35 -0.97 -5.76 16.54
C ASN A 35 -2.09 -5.48 15.51
N ASP A 36 -1.80 -4.80 14.40
CA ASP A 36 -2.84 -4.39 13.45
C ASP A 36 -3.32 -5.53 12.54
N TYR A 37 -2.64 -6.69 12.54
CA TYR A 37 -3.19 -7.90 11.92
C TYR A 37 -4.51 -8.36 12.56
N ARG A 38 -4.80 -7.94 13.80
CA ARG A 38 -6.09 -8.15 14.46
C ARG A 38 -7.26 -7.51 13.70
N LEU A 39 -6.99 -6.43 12.93
CA LEU A 39 -7.98 -5.80 12.07
C LEU A 39 -8.18 -6.58 10.77
N PHE A 40 -7.09 -6.95 10.12
CA PHE A 40 -7.11 -7.49 8.77
C PHE A 40 -7.33 -9.00 8.71
N GLY A 41 -6.75 -9.77 9.62
CA GLY A 41 -6.91 -11.23 9.68
C GLY A 41 -8.38 -11.66 9.79
N PRO A 42 -9.13 -11.18 10.80
CA PRO A 42 -10.56 -11.48 10.93
C PRO A 42 -11.40 -11.01 9.73
N ARG A 43 -11.08 -9.89 9.10
CA ARG A 43 -11.80 -9.40 7.91
C ARG A 43 -11.60 -10.28 6.69
N LEU A 44 -10.43 -10.87 6.51
CA LEU A 44 -10.20 -11.86 5.45
C LEU A 44 -11.05 -13.11 5.66
N ILE A 45 -11.18 -13.60 6.91
CA ILE A 45 -12.08 -14.71 7.25
C ILE A 45 -13.54 -14.33 7.03
N ASP A 46 -13.94 -13.15 7.45
CA ASP A 46 -15.31 -12.67 7.30
C ASP A 46 -15.73 -12.60 5.83
N SER A 47 -14.88 -12.07 4.97
CA SER A 47 -15.11 -12.07 3.52
C SER A 47 -15.12 -13.47 2.92
N LEU A 48 -14.30 -14.40 3.44
CA LEU A 48 -14.35 -15.80 3.01
C LEU A 48 -15.68 -16.48 3.39
N LEU A 49 -16.17 -16.25 4.61
CA LEU A 49 -17.48 -16.72 5.06
C LEU A 49 -18.60 -16.12 4.20
N HIS A 50 -18.50 -14.83 3.87
CA HIS A 50 -19.46 -14.21 2.96
C HIS A 50 -19.51 -14.94 1.61
N TYR A 51 -18.35 -15.21 1.00
CA TYR A 51 -18.30 -15.94 -0.28
C TYR A 51 -18.88 -17.35 -0.18
N LYS A 52 -18.70 -18.03 0.95
CA LYS A 52 -19.28 -19.37 1.17
C LYS A 52 -20.80 -19.35 1.29
N VAL A 53 -21.35 -18.31 1.93
CA VAL A 53 -22.79 -18.21 2.20
C VAL A 53 -23.56 -17.50 1.09
N ASN A 54 -22.99 -16.41 0.54
CA ASN A 54 -23.67 -15.49 -0.39
C ASN A 54 -23.11 -15.57 -1.82
N GLY A 55 -22.14 -16.48 -2.09
CA GLY A 55 -21.48 -16.59 -3.39
C GLY A 55 -20.54 -15.41 -3.68
N PHE A 56 -20.09 -15.32 -4.94
CA PHE A 56 -19.21 -14.24 -5.41
C PHE A 56 -20.00 -12.93 -5.59
N SER A 57 -20.42 -12.32 -4.50
CA SER A 57 -21.12 -11.05 -4.47
C SER A 57 -20.37 -10.02 -3.65
N ILE A 58 -20.72 -8.75 -3.82
CA ILE A 58 -20.18 -7.68 -2.98
C ILE A 58 -20.69 -7.87 -1.55
N GLN A 59 -19.77 -7.88 -0.59
CA GLN A 59 -20.09 -7.95 0.83
C GLN A 59 -20.51 -6.56 1.33
N TRP A 60 -21.77 -6.21 1.17
CA TRP A 60 -22.29 -4.93 1.63
C TRP A 60 -22.32 -4.83 3.15
N TYR A 61 -22.54 -5.93 3.81
CA TYR A 61 -22.78 -6.00 5.24
C TYR A 61 -22.04 -7.18 5.86
N THR A 62 -21.55 -7.02 7.08
CA THR A 62 -20.99 -8.10 7.88
C THR A 62 -21.67 -8.21 9.23
N PRO A 63 -22.13 -9.40 9.63
CA PRO A 63 -22.65 -9.66 10.96
C PRO A 63 -21.54 -9.94 12.00
N SER A 64 -20.27 -9.89 11.62
CA SER A 64 -19.17 -10.30 12.48
C SER A 64 -18.76 -9.24 13.51
N PHE A 65 -19.07 -7.97 13.28
CA PHE A 65 -18.53 -6.86 14.05
C PHE A 65 -19.62 -5.87 14.45
N GLY A 66 -19.53 -5.29 15.66
CA GLY A 66 -20.30 -4.15 16.11
C GLY A 66 -21.84 -4.34 16.11
N GLY A 67 -22.33 -5.56 16.25
CA GLY A 67 -23.76 -5.86 16.06
C GLY A 67 -24.19 -5.89 14.59
N GLY A 68 -23.24 -5.97 13.67
CA GLY A 68 -23.38 -5.89 12.21
C GLY A 68 -22.92 -4.53 11.65
N LEU A 69 -22.11 -4.50 10.60
CA LEU A 69 -21.52 -3.29 10.01
C LEU A 69 -21.59 -3.31 8.48
N PRO A 70 -21.68 -2.15 7.84
CA PRO A 70 -21.35 -2.06 6.43
C PRO A 70 -19.93 -2.52 6.17
N ALA A 71 -19.73 -3.49 5.27
CA ALA A 71 -18.41 -4.03 4.93
C ALA A 71 -17.81 -3.34 3.71
N TYR A 72 -18.40 -3.48 2.53
CA TYR A 72 -17.88 -2.87 1.30
C TYR A 72 -17.72 -1.35 1.38
N PRO A 73 -18.63 -0.56 1.98
CA PRO A 73 -18.46 0.87 2.16
C PRO A 73 -17.30 1.27 3.09
N ASN A 74 -16.78 0.34 3.91
CA ASN A 74 -15.63 0.63 4.77
C ASN A 74 -14.36 0.76 3.92
N PRO A 75 -13.62 1.90 3.98
CA PRO A 75 -12.41 2.10 3.17
C PRO A 75 -11.30 1.08 3.42
N LEU A 76 -11.26 0.44 4.60
CA LEU A 76 -10.27 -0.60 4.96
C LEU A 76 -10.72 -2.03 4.62
N GLN A 77 -11.89 -2.21 4.03
CA GLN A 77 -12.36 -3.53 3.61
C GLN A 77 -11.55 -4.05 2.42
N MET A 78 -11.05 -5.28 2.55
CA MET A 78 -10.10 -5.89 1.62
C MET A 78 -10.71 -7.00 0.76
N GLN A 79 -12.03 -7.08 0.62
CA GLN A 79 -12.75 -8.15 -0.09
C GLN A 79 -12.20 -8.45 -1.50
N PHE A 80 -11.75 -7.44 -2.23
CA PHE A 80 -11.20 -7.59 -3.59
C PHE A 80 -9.69 -7.37 -3.65
N SER A 81 -8.98 -7.55 -2.53
CA SER A 81 -7.52 -7.45 -2.47
C SER A 81 -6.84 -8.74 -2.97
N ILE A 82 -5.54 -8.64 -3.26
CA ILE A 82 -4.70 -9.82 -3.55
C ILE A 82 -4.65 -10.77 -2.36
N GLN A 83 -4.62 -10.24 -1.14
CA GLN A 83 -4.68 -11.02 0.09
C GLN A 83 -5.94 -11.88 0.15
N GLN A 84 -7.10 -11.28 -0.14
CA GLN A 84 -8.36 -12.03 -0.18
C GLN A 84 -8.39 -13.07 -1.30
N LEU A 85 -7.85 -12.75 -2.47
CA LEU A 85 -7.73 -13.73 -3.56
C LEU A 85 -6.92 -14.97 -3.11
N PHE A 86 -5.85 -14.75 -2.37
CA PHE A 86 -5.02 -15.85 -1.88
C PHE A 86 -5.70 -16.67 -0.77
N THR A 87 -6.70 -16.16 -0.06
CA THR A 87 -7.44 -16.96 0.93
C THR A 87 -8.29 -18.08 0.31
N PHE A 88 -8.51 -18.09 -0.99
CA PHE A 88 -9.11 -19.25 -1.66
C PHE A 88 -8.18 -20.47 -1.72
N PHE A 89 -6.86 -20.27 -1.56
CA PHE A 89 -5.84 -21.30 -1.71
C PHE A 89 -5.05 -21.52 -0.43
N PHE A 90 -4.91 -20.50 0.41
CA PHE A 90 -4.05 -20.50 1.60
C PHE A 90 -4.79 -19.93 2.80
N ASN A 91 -4.36 -20.29 4.02
CA ASN A 91 -4.86 -19.62 5.20
C ASN A 91 -4.51 -18.12 5.18
N PRO A 92 -5.23 -17.27 5.93
CA PRO A 92 -5.07 -15.82 5.87
C PRO A 92 -3.64 -15.34 6.17
N TRP A 93 -2.91 -16.02 7.06
CA TRP A 93 -1.52 -15.66 7.36
C TRP A 93 -0.61 -15.88 6.15
N ILE A 94 -0.66 -17.06 5.56
CA ILE A 94 0.10 -17.37 4.34
C ILE A 94 -0.34 -16.47 3.18
N ALA A 95 -1.63 -16.15 3.07
CA ALA A 95 -2.16 -15.24 2.05
C ALA A 95 -1.56 -13.83 2.17
N ILE A 96 -1.41 -13.31 3.39
CA ILE A 96 -0.74 -12.04 3.66
C ILE A 96 0.73 -12.11 3.26
N LEU A 97 1.47 -13.13 3.72
CA LEU A 97 2.89 -13.30 3.41
C LEU A 97 3.15 -13.47 1.90
N ALA A 98 2.31 -14.24 1.22
CA ALA A 98 2.38 -14.40 -0.25
C ALA A 98 2.15 -13.07 -0.98
N SER A 99 1.21 -12.24 -0.47
CA SER A 99 0.96 -10.91 -1.03
C SER A 99 2.15 -9.98 -0.88
N ILE A 100 2.87 -10.03 0.24
CA ILE A 100 4.11 -9.28 0.45
C ILE A 100 5.13 -9.64 -0.64
N VAL A 101 5.33 -10.94 -0.91
CA VAL A 101 6.26 -11.40 -1.97
C VAL A 101 5.84 -10.90 -3.35
N VAL A 102 4.54 -10.95 -3.66
CA VAL A 102 4.01 -10.46 -4.93
C VAL A 102 4.26 -8.96 -5.10
N TYR A 103 3.99 -8.15 -4.07
CA TYR A 103 4.23 -6.71 -4.13
C TYR A 103 5.72 -6.37 -4.23
N ILE A 104 6.61 -7.10 -3.52
CA ILE A 104 8.06 -6.99 -3.68
C ILE A 104 8.47 -7.28 -5.13
N ALA A 105 7.99 -8.40 -5.69
CA ALA A 105 8.35 -8.81 -7.05
C ALA A 105 7.87 -7.80 -8.10
N ILE A 106 6.63 -7.30 -7.99
CA ILE A 106 6.09 -6.29 -8.91
C ILE A 106 6.86 -4.97 -8.76
N GLY A 107 7.00 -4.45 -7.53
CA GLY A 107 7.69 -3.19 -7.27
C GLY A 107 9.14 -3.21 -7.72
N PHE A 108 9.87 -4.29 -7.42
CA PHE A 108 11.25 -4.49 -7.87
C PHE A 108 11.32 -4.57 -9.40
N GLY A 109 10.48 -5.41 -10.01
CA GLY A 109 10.45 -5.61 -11.45
C GLY A 109 10.12 -4.32 -12.22
N VAL A 110 9.08 -3.58 -11.80
CA VAL A 110 8.71 -2.31 -12.44
C VAL A 110 9.78 -1.25 -12.23
N THR A 111 10.38 -1.15 -11.03
CA THR A 111 11.48 -0.21 -10.79
C THR A 111 12.69 -0.55 -11.66
N PHE A 112 13.06 -1.82 -11.74
CA PHE A 112 14.14 -2.26 -12.62
C PHE A 112 13.88 -1.90 -14.09
N LEU A 113 12.67 -2.19 -14.61
CA LEU A 113 12.30 -1.86 -15.99
C LEU A 113 12.27 -0.35 -16.21
N PHE A 114 11.80 0.41 -15.24
CA PHE A 114 11.79 1.87 -15.29
C PHE A 114 13.21 2.43 -15.42
N LEU A 115 14.11 2.02 -14.54
CA LEU A 115 15.49 2.50 -14.54
C LEU A 115 16.26 2.05 -15.78
N ARG A 116 16.09 0.79 -16.21
CA ARG A 116 16.80 0.24 -17.37
C ARG A 116 16.23 0.71 -18.71
N ASP A 117 14.91 0.64 -18.89
CA ASP A 117 14.29 0.77 -20.22
C ASP A 117 13.77 2.18 -20.52
N VAL A 118 13.47 2.96 -19.47
CA VAL A 118 13.01 4.35 -19.60
C VAL A 118 14.17 5.32 -19.31
N LEU A 119 14.88 5.14 -18.20
CA LEU A 119 16.01 6.00 -17.85
C LEU A 119 17.32 5.57 -18.49
N GLU A 120 17.38 4.38 -19.11
CA GLU A 120 18.53 3.81 -19.82
C GLU A 120 19.80 3.65 -18.94
N PHE A 121 19.59 3.33 -17.65
CA PHE A 121 20.70 3.01 -16.76
C PHE A 121 21.25 1.60 -17.07
N LYS A 122 22.52 1.38 -16.75
CA LYS A 122 23.11 0.04 -16.84
C LYS A 122 22.31 -0.95 -15.98
N PRO A 123 22.21 -2.22 -16.39
CA PRO A 123 21.40 -3.21 -15.68
C PRO A 123 21.72 -3.31 -14.19
N LEU A 124 23.00 -3.27 -13.78
CA LEU A 124 23.39 -3.36 -12.37
C LEU A 124 22.98 -2.11 -11.58
N ALA A 125 23.04 -0.92 -12.17
CA ALA A 125 22.54 0.30 -11.54
C ALA A 125 21.01 0.25 -11.37
N ALA A 126 20.30 -0.31 -12.36
CA ALA A 126 18.86 -0.49 -12.30
C ALA A 126 18.45 -1.51 -11.22
N ILE A 127 19.20 -2.62 -11.08
CA ILE A 127 18.99 -3.62 -10.00
C ILE A 127 19.22 -2.95 -8.63
N LEU A 128 20.30 -2.20 -8.48
CA LEU A 128 20.63 -1.52 -7.23
C LEU A 128 19.56 -0.50 -6.83
N GLY A 129 19.08 0.31 -7.77
CA GLY A 129 17.99 1.27 -7.51
C GLY A 129 16.68 0.59 -7.11
N ALA A 130 16.33 -0.54 -7.74
CA ALA A 130 15.18 -1.33 -7.37
C ALA A 130 15.33 -1.92 -5.95
N SER A 131 16.53 -2.39 -5.61
CA SER A 131 16.85 -2.87 -4.25
C SER A 131 16.71 -1.76 -3.21
N PHE A 132 17.28 -0.59 -3.45
CA PHE A 132 17.17 0.56 -2.54
C PHE A 132 15.73 1.00 -2.29
N PHE A 133 14.89 0.96 -3.31
CA PHE A 133 13.49 1.35 -3.18
C PHE A 133 12.67 0.35 -2.37
N VAL A 134 12.73 -0.92 -2.75
CA VAL A 134 11.87 -1.95 -2.15
C VAL A 134 12.35 -2.34 -0.74
N ALA A 135 13.66 -2.28 -0.49
CA ALA A 135 14.26 -2.58 0.81
C ALA A 135 14.30 -1.33 1.73
N SER A 136 13.22 -0.56 1.78
CA SER A 136 13.12 0.63 2.63
C SER A 136 12.48 0.32 3.98
N GLY A 137 12.83 1.09 5.01
CA GLY A 137 12.29 0.95 6.35
C GLY A 137 10.78 1.07 6.40
N PHE A 138 10.22 2.03 5.70
CA PHE A 138 8.77 2.20 5.66
C PHE A 138 8.04 0.92 5.28
N PHE A 139 8.43 0.28 4.18
CA PHE A 139 7.77 -0.94 3.73
C PHE A 139 7.88 -2.09 4.73
N ILE A 140 9.07 -2.27 5.30
CA ILE A 140 9.36 -3.36 6.24
C ILE A 140 8.55 -3.17 7.53
N GLU A 141 8.60 -1.99 8.12
CA GLU A 141 7.94 -1.69 9.39
C GLU A 141 6.42 -1.76 9.28
N GLN A 142 5.85 -1.27 8.17
CA GLN A 142 4.42 -1.39 7.95
C GLN A 142 3.97 -2.86 7.83
N ALA A 143 4.79 -3.72 7.22
CA ALA A 143 4.51 -5.15 7.17
C ALA A 143 4.60 -5.80 8.56
N VAL A 144 5.60 -5.44 9.35
CA VAL A 144 5.84 -6.03 10.68
C VAL A 144 4.74 -5.69 11.67
N VAL A 145 4.30 -4.43 11.70
CA VAL A 145 3.26 -3.99 12.66
C VAL A 145 1.86 -4.48 12.30
N GLY A 146 1.66 -4.91 11.05
CA GLY A 146 0.40 -5.49 10.61
C GLY A 146 -0.46 -4.58 9.73
N HIS A 147 0.09 -3.50 9.20
CA HIS A 147 -0.62 -2.61 8.27
C HIS A 147 -0.76 -3.26 6.89
N ALA A 148 -1.62 -4.27 6.77
CA ALA A 148 -1.80 -5.04 5.54
C ALA A 148 -2.26 -4.20 4.32
N ASP A 149 -2.86 -3.04 4.56
CA ASP A 149 -3.21 -2.05 3.54
C ASP A 149 -1.98 -1.36 2.94
N LYS A 150 -0.88 -1.24 3.70
CA LYS A 150 0.34 -0.51 3.30
C LYS A 150 1.41 -1.39 2.66
N ILE A 151 1.26 -2.72 2.70
CA ILE A 151 2.17 -3.62 1.96
C ILE A 151 2.10 -3.40 0.43
N THR A 152 1.14 -2.64 -0.05
CA THR A 152 1.03 -2.19 -1.44
C THR A 152 2.04 -1.09 -1.83
N PHE A 153 2.83 -0.56 -0.88
CA PHE A 153 3.81 0.52 -1.10
C PHE A 153 4.74 0.32 -2.31
N PRO A 154 5.25 -0.89 -2.61
CA PRO A 154 6.10 -1.08 -3.78
C PRO A 154 5.46 -0.71 -5.12
N LEU A 155 4.13 -0.53 -5.19
CA LEU A 155 3.43 -0.14 -6.41
C LEU A 155 3.54 1.37 -6.74
N ILE A 156 4.05 2.21 -5.84
CA ILE A 156 4.13 3.67 -6.07
C ILE A 156 4.99 4.06 -7.27
N VAL A 157 5.88 3.19 -7.74
CA VAL A 157 6.69 3.40 -8.95
C VAL A 157 5.87 3.32 -10.24
N VAL A 158 4.73 2.59 -10.22
CA VAL A 158 3.96 2.28 -11.45
C VAL A 158 3.43 3.53 -12.15
N PRO A 159 2.85 4.54 -11.48
CA PRO A 159 2.40 5.75 -12.15
C PRO A 159 3.54 6.52 -12.83
N VAL A 160 4.70 6.63 -12.18
CA VAL A 160 5.88 7.31 -12.77
C VAL A 160 6.37 6.56 -14.02
N PHE A 161 6.50 5.23 -13.92
CA PHE A 161 6.85 4.37 -15.05
C PHE A 161 5.85 4.52 -16.21
N ALA A 162 4.56 4.50 -15.92
CA ALA A 162 3.50 4.58 -16.91
C ALA A 162 3.50 5.92 -17.66
N LEU A 163 3.65 7.03 -16.95
CA LEU A 163 3.66 8.38 -17.54
C LEU A 163 4.85 8.59 -18.50
N LEU A 164 6.00 7.99 -18.20
CA LEU A 164 7.23 8.19 -18.98
C LEU A 164 7.56 7.04 -19.94
N ASN A 165 6.77 5.98 -19.95
CA ASN A 165 6.98 4.86 -20.86
C ASN A 165 6.43 5.18 -22.25
N HIS A 166 7.34 5.41 -23.21
CA HIS A 166 6.98 5.68 -24.61
C HIS A 166 6.81 4.41 -25.48
N LYS A 167 7.22 3.26 -24.98
CA LYS A 167 7.19 1.99 -25.75
C LYS A 167 5.79 1.37 -25.81
N LEU A 168 4.97 1.60 -24.77
CA LEU A 168 3.61 1.11 -24.71
C LEU A 168 2.60 2.17 -25.19
N PRO A 169 1.45 1.79 -25.77
CA PRO A 169 0.41 2.74 -26.15
C PRO A 169 -0.18 3.46 -24.90
N ALA A 170 -0.68 4.69 -25.09
CA ALA A 170 -1.15 5.52 -23.98
C ALA A 170 -2.30 4.90 -23.17
N TRP A 171 -3.22 4.19 -23.83
CA TRP A 171 -4.32 3.50 -23.16
C TRP A 171 -3.79 2.38 -22.22
N MET A 172 -2.73 1.69 -22.62
CA MET A 172 -2.16 0.60 -21.82
C MET A 172 -1.40 1.14 -20.60
N THR A 173 -0.64 2.23 -20.78
CA THR A 173 0.01 2.91 -19.67
C THR A 173 -1.00 3.57 -18.73
N GLY A 174 -2.10 4.12 -19.27
CA GLY A 174 -3.24 4.58 -18.47
C GLY A 174 -3.93 3.45 -17.70
N ALA A 175 -4.10 2.28 -18.32
CA ALA A 175 -4.64 1.09 -17.66
C ALA A 175 -3.75 0.61 -16.50
N LEU A 176 -2.41 0.70 -16.62
CA LEU A 176 -1.51 0.39 -15.51
C LEU A 176 -1.73 1.32 -14.31
N ILE A 177 -1.93 2.63 -14.56
CA ILE A 177 -2.27 3.59 -13.50
C ILE A 177 -3.60 3.21 -12.85
N ALA A 178 -4.62 2.92 -13.64
CA ALA A 178 -5.95 2.60 -13.16
C ALA A 178 -5.99 1.29 -12.35
N ILE A 179 -5.34 0.24 -12.83
CA ILE A 179 -5.22 -1.04 -12.11
C ILE A 179 -4.47 -0.84 -10.79
N THR A 180 -3.39 -0.04 -10.79
CA THR A 180 -2.67 0.29 -9.55
C THR A 180 -3.58 1.02 -8.58
N GLY A 181 -4.31 2.04 -9.03
CA GLY A 181 -5.29 2.75 -8.21
C GLY A 181 -6.37 1.83 -7.63
N ALA A 182 -6.88 0.90 -8.45
CA ALA A 182 -7.84 -0.10 -8.01
C ALA A 182 -7.26 -1.05 -6.95
N ILE A 183 -6.06 -1.61 -7.18
CA ILE A 183 -5.38 -2.45 -6.18
C ILE A 183 -5.22 -1.71 -4.86
N LEU A 184 -4.76 -0.45 -4.90
CA LEU A 184 -4.58 0.36 -3.70
C LEU A 184 -5.91 0.58 -2.96
N LEU A 185 -6.95 0.99 -3.67
CA LEU A 185 -8.25 1.30 -3.07
C LEU A 185 -8.95 0.05 -2.50
N TYR A 186 -8.95 -1.05 -3.24
CA TYR A 186 -9.57 -2.30 -2.83
C TYR A 186 -8.75 -3.08 -1.78
N SER A 187 -7.50 -2.69 -1.55
CA SER A 187 -6.66 -3.18 -0.44
C SER A 187 -6.67 -2.26 0.78
N GLY A 188 -7.51 -1.22 0.81
CA GLY A 188 -7.53 -0.25 1.91
C GLY A 188 -6.39 0.77 1.89
N GLY A 189 -5.53 0.77 0.85
CA GLY A 189 -4.29 1.53 0.76
C GLY A 189 -4.46 3.02 0.39
N VAL A 190 -5.40 3.74 0.98
CA VAL A 190 -5.66 5.17 0.68
C VAL A 190 -4.41 6.03 0.92
N TYR A 191 -3.66 5.77 2.01
CA TYR A 191 -2.38 6.46 2.26
C TYR A 191 -1.39 6.26 1.13
N ILE A 192 -1.27 5.03 0.64
CA ILE A 192 -0.35 4.70 -0.46
C ILE A 192 -0.79 5.36 -1.77
N ALA A 193 -2.09 5.49 -2.01
CA ALA A 193 -2.59 6.22 -3.17
C ALA A 193 -2.18 7.71 -3.15
N VAL A 194 -2.25 8.37 -2.00
CA VAL A 194 -1.76 9.76 -1.83
C VAL A 194 -0.24 9.83 -1.96
N MET A 195 0.49 8.86 -1.38
CA MET A 195 1.95 8.77 -1.57
C MET A 195 2.34 8.56 -3.04
N CYS A 196 1.57 7.77 -3.81
CA CYS A 196 1.76 7.65 -5.26
C CYS A 196 1.74 9.00 -5.95
N LEU A 197 0.76 9.84 -5.62
CA LEU A 197 0.65 11.19 -6.16
C LEU A 197 1.87 12.03 -5.76
N PHE A 198 2.20 12.12 -4.47
CA PHE A 198 3.31 12.91 -3.96
C PHE A 198 4.66 12.45 -4.53
N THR A 199 4.91 11.14 -4.56
CA THR A 199 6.10 10.56 -5.17
C THR A 199 6.19 10.93 -6.65
N THR A 200 5.09 10.86 -7.39
CA THR A 200 5.05 11.22 -8.81
C THR A 200 5.36 12.70 -9.01
N LEU A 201 4.73 13.58 -8.22
CA LEU A 201 4.95 15.02 -8.28
C LEU A 201 6.40 15.41 -8.00
N ILE A 202 7.08 14.79 -7.03
CA ILE A 202 8.49 15.03 -6.74
C ILE A 202 9.40 14.43 -7.83
N THR A 203 9.10 13.23 -8.29
CA THR A 203 9.98 12.48 -9.20
C THR A 203 10.03 13.10 -10.59
N LEU A 204 8.88 13.57 -11.13
CA LEU A 204 8.83 14.11 -12.49
C LEU A 204 9.75 15.33 -12.69
N PRO A 205 9.77 16.37 -11.84
CA PRO A 205 10.73 17.47 -11.97
C PRO A 205 12.19 17.02 -11.89
N ILE A 206 12.53 16.12 -10.95
CA ILE A 206 13.88 15.55 -10.84
C ILE A 206 14.28 14.89 -12.16
N LEU A 207 13.41 14.08 -12.74
CA LEU A 207 13.67 13.39 -14.02
C LEU A 207 13.77 14.38 -15.19
N TYR A 208 13.00 15.47 -15.15
CA TYR A 208 13.13 16.52 -16.15
C TYR A 208 14.52 17.19 -16.11
N PHE A 209 15.09 17.39 -14.90
CA PHE A 209 16.47 17.85 -14.78
C PHE A 209 17.48 16.86 -15.32
N LEU A 210 17.30 15.57 -14.98
CA LEU A 210 18.22 14.51 -15.38
C LEU A 210 18.17 14.22 -16.88
N ARG A 211 16.97 14.23 -17.47
CA ARG A 211 16.74 13.81 -18.86
C ARG A 211 15.48 14.44 -19.47
N PRO A 212 15.53 15.72 -19.88
CA PRO A 212 14.36 16.42 -20.46
C PRO A 212 13.77 15.75 -21.69
N SER A 213 14.60 14.98 -22.44
CA SER A 213 14.18 14.26 -23.65
C SER A 213 13.13 13.17 -23.40
N LEU A 214 12.96 12.73 -22.14
CA LEU A 214 11.92 11.76 -21.76
C LEU A 214 10.52 12.37 -21.76
N PHE A 215 10.38 13.69 -21.81
CA PHE A 215 9.11 14.36 -21.62
C PHE A 215 8.42 14.65 -22.94
N SER A 216 7.57 13.73 -23.39
CA SER A 216 6.59 13.97 -24.45
C SER A 216 5.25 14.36 -23.80
N TRP A 217 5.00 15.66 -23.67
CA TRP A 217 3.81 16.18 -23.02
C TRP A 217 2.50 15.60 -23.60
N ARG A 218 2.44 15.46 -24.93
CA ARG A 218 1.28 14.81 -25.58
C ARG A 218 1.04 13.40 -25.05
N LYS A 219 2.11 12.61 -24.93
CA LYS A 219 2.01 11.23 -24.43
C LYS A 219 1.64 11.21 -22.94
N ILE A 220 2.26 12.07 -22.13
CA ILE A 220 1.97 12.18 -20.69
C ILE A 220 0.49 12.54 -20.48
N LEU A 221 -0.02 13.55 -21.19
CA LEU A 221 -1.42 13.96 -21.10
C LEU A 221 -2.39 12.87 -21.56
N GLN A 222 -2.07 12.17 -22.65
CA GLN A 222 -2.87 11.03 -23.09
C GLN A 222 -2.88 9.89 -22.07
N THR A 223 -1.71 9.53 -21.51
CA THR A 223 -1.60 8.50 -20.47
C THR A 223 -2.36 8.91 -19.20
N ALA A 224 -2.22 10.16 -18.76
CA ALA A 224 -2.95 10.69 -17.61
C ALA A 224 -4.46 10.69 -17.86
N GLY A 225 -4.92 11.13 -19.04
CA GLY A 225 -6.33 11.13 -19.42
C GLY A 225 -6.93 9.72 -19.39
N TRP A 226 -6.27 8.74 -20.03
CA TRP A 226 -6.67 7.34 -19.93
C TRP A 226 -6.62 6.82 -18.50
N GLY A 227 -5.57 7.16 -17.74
CA GLY A 227 -5.42 6.78 -16.34
C GLY A 227 -6.59 7.29 -15.49
N ILE A 228 -6.95 8.56 -15.60
CA ILE A 228 -8.07 9.18 -14.86
C ILE A 228 -9.39 8.51 -15.26
N LEU A 229 -9.66 8.38 -16.57
CA LEU A 229 -10.91 7.78 -17.06
C LEU A 229 -11.08 6.34 -16.56
N LEU A 230 -10.06 5.50 -16.77
CA LEU A 230 -10.13 4.09 -16.37
C LEU A 230 -10.13 3.93 -14.85
N SER A 231 -9.43 4.81 -14.09
CA SER A 231 -9.50 4.82 -12.63
C SER A 231 -10.90 5.20 -12.15
N ALA A 232 -11.55 6.21 -12.75
CA ALA A 232 -12.91 6.59 -12.41
C ALA A 232 -13.89 5.42 -12.63
N LEU A 233 -13.72 4.67 -13.72
CA LEU A 233 -14.56 3.50 -14.00
C LEU A 233 -14.27 2.32 -13.05
N LEU A 234 -13.00 1.98 -12.79
CA LEU A 234 -12.64 0.85 -11.94
C LEU A 234 -12.90 1.11 -10.45
N CYS A 235 -12.66 2.33 -9.99
CA CYS A 235 -12.73 2.71 -8.58
C CYS A 235 -14.06 3.35 -8.19
N GLY A 236 -14.88 3.77 -9.16
CA GLY A 236 -16.09 4.56 -8.95
C GLY A 236 -17.09 3.88 -8.01
N SER A 237 -17.28 2.57 -8.15
CA SER A 237 -18.12 1.77 -7.26
C SER A 237 -17.70 1.90 -5.79
N LYS A 238 -16.43 1.64 -5.50
CA LYS A 238 -15.89 1.70 -4.15
C LYS A 238 -15.87 3.13 -3.61
N LEU A 239 -15.48 4.11 -4.43
CA LEU A 239 -15.44 5.52 -4.03
C LEU A 239 -16.83 6.04 -3.69
N TYR A 240 -17.84 5.72 -4.50
CA TYR A 240 -19.22 6.12 -4.22
C TYR A 240 -19.73 5.48 -2.92
N ALA A 241 -19.54 4.18 -2.74
CA ALA A 241 -19.93 3.49 -1.52
C ALA A 241 -19.24 4.09 -0.28
N VAL A 242 -17.92 4.33 -0.34
CA VAL A 242 -17.13 4.90 0.76
C VAL A 242 -17.58 6.33 1.08
N THR A 243 -17.75 7.19 0.09
CA THR A 243 -18.13 8.60 0.32
C THR A 243 -19.53 8.71 0.90
N THR A 244 -20.49 7.92 0.40
CA THR A 244 -21.85 7.89 0.92
C THR A 244 -21.88 7.43 2.37
N PHE A 245 -21.10 6.39 2.70
CA PHE A 245 -21.02 5.86 4.06
C PHE A 245 -20.36 6.85 5.02
N MET A 246 -19.19 7.40 4.65
CA MET A 246 -18.42 8.29 5.52
C MET A 246 -19.12 9.64 5.82
N GLN A 247 -20.10 10.04 5.02
CA GLN A 247 -20.94 11.22 5.33
C GLN A 247 -21.72 11.03 6.64
N ASN A 248 -22.07 9.80 6.99
CA ASN A 248 -22.82 9.48 8.19
C ASN A 248 -21.93 9.28 9.43
N PHE A 249 -20.62 9.23 9.24
CA PHE A 249 -19.63 9.04 10.31
C PHE A 249 -18.62 10.17 10.30
N PRO A 250 -18.96 11.35 10.82
CA PRO A 250 -18.01 12.45 10.92
C PRO A 250 -16.84 12.03 11.80
N ARG A 251 -15.67 11.91 11.18
CA ARG A 251 -14.46 11.54 11.87
C ARG A 251 -13.77 12.79 12.41
N PHE A 252 -13.64 12.90 13.72
CA PHE A 252 -12.74 13.85 14.34
C PHE A 252 -11.31 13.30 14.25
N VAL A 253 -10.50 13.94 13.43
CA VAL A 253 -9.12 13.54 13.20
C VAL A 253 -8.20 14.49 13.94
N HIS A 254 -7.44 13.95 14.90
CA HIS A 254 -6.28 14.66 15.43
C HIS A 254 -5.07 14.31 14.57
N ASP A 255 -4.54 15.29 13.86
CA ASP A 255 -3.36 15.11 13.03
C ASP A 255 -2.14 14.78 13.87
N GLN A 256 -1.42 13.75 13.45
CA GLN A 256 -0.19 13.30 14.09
C GLN A 256 1.00 13.86 13.32
N TYR A 257 1.80 14.66 13.98
CA TYR A 257 2.90 15.39 13.38
C TYR A 257 4.15 15.33 14.25
N PHE A 258 5.25 15.76 13.69
CA PHE A 258 6.50 15.96 14.42
C PHE A 258 6.42 17.12 15.41
N VAL A 259 7.13 17.02 16.52
CA VAL A 259 7.10 18.01 17.61
C VAL A 259 7.57 19.40 17.21
N ASP A 260 7.07 20.34 17.99
CA ASP A 260 7.14 21.78 17.87
C ASP A 260 8.47 22.45 18.11
N TRP A 261 9.51 21.74 18.53
CA TRP A 261 10.77 22.40 18.83
C TRP A 261 11.50 22.98 17.59
N TYR A 262 11.00 22.66 16.39
CA TYR A 262 11.36 23.35 15.15
C TYR A 262 10.16 24.12 14.61
N THR A 263 10.14 25.41 14.89
CA THR A 263 9.12 26.32 14.35
C THR A 263 9.37 26.72 12.90
N SER A 264 10.51 26.32 12.31
CA SER A 264 10.95 26.71 10.97
C SER A 264 10.86 25.55 9.95
N ILE A 265 10.71 25.89 8.67
CA ILE A 265 10.77 24.92 7.56
C ILE A 265 12.12 24.17 7.56
N GLY A 266 13.21 24.85 7.90
CA GLY A 266 14.54 24.23 8.02
C GLY A 266 14.59 23.14 9.08
N GLY A 267 13.99 23.37 10.24
CA GLY A 267 13.86 22.38 11.30
C GLY A 267 13.02 21.17 10.88
N ALA A 268 11.90 21.39 10.18
CA ALA A 268 11.09 20.31 9.62
C ALA A 268 11.88 19.45 8.62
N ILE A 269 12.62 20.08 7.71
CA ILE A 269 13.49 19.37 6.76
C ILE A 269 14.55 18.56 7.50
N LEU A 270 15.18 19.12 8.54
CA LEU A 270 16.19 18.41 9.34
C LEU A 270 15.59 17.18 10.04
N GLN A 271 14.38 17.28 10.59
CA GLN A 271 13.67 16.14 11.16
C GLN A 271 13.40 15.05 10.11
N LEU A 272 12.91 15.43 8.93
CA LEU A 272 12.62 14.49 7.84
C LEU A 272 13.89 13.77 7.38
N VAL A 273 14.99 14.49 7.22
CA VAL A 273 16.30 13.91 6.89
C VAL A 273 16.74 12.95 7.98
N GLY A 274 16.58 13.32 9.26
CA GLY A 274 16.90 12.46 10.39
C GLY A 274 16.12 11.15 10.41
N VAL A 275 14.81 11.20 10.16
CA VAL A 275 13.93 10.03 10.09
C VAL A 275 14.34 9.07 8.95
N MET A 276 14.84 9.61 7.84
CA MET A 276 15.30 8.79 6.71
C MET A 276 16.72 8.24 6.87
N THR A 277 17.60 8.92 7.62
CA THR A 277 19.03 8.60 7.66
C THR A 277 19.53 8.14 9.01
N ALA A 278 19.02 8.71 10.10
CA ALA A 278 19.53 8.46 11.45
C ALA A 278 18.86 7.28 12.16
N LEU A 279 17.59 6.99 11.88
CA LEU A 279 16.85 5.88 12.52
C LEU A 279 17.56 4.53 12.44
N PRO A 280 18.08 4.11 11.27
CA PRO A 280 18.83 2.87 11.16
C PRO A 280 20.05 2.80 12.09
N PHE A 281 20.80 3.89 12.18
CA PHE A 281 21.98 3.97 13.05
C PHE A 281 21.63 4.01 14.53
N LEU A 282 20.55 4.70 14.89
CA LEU A 282 20.06 4.75 16.27
C LEU A 282 19.59 3.37 16.73
N ASN A 283 18.96 2.58 15.86
CA ASN A 283 18.57 1.21 16.15
C ASN A 283 19.77 0.29 16.45
N LEU A 284 20.90 0.49 15.74
CA LEU A 284 22.13 -0.28 15.98
C LEU A 284 22.80 0.04 17.32
N ILE A 285 22.72 1.29 17.77
CA ILE A 285 23.42 1.77 18.97
C ILE A 285 22.63 1.43 20.23
N HIS A 286 21.31 1.44 20.20
CA HIS A 286 20.45 1.23 21.35
C HIS A 286 20.00 -0.23 21.50
N LYS A 287 20.62 -0.95 22.44
CA LYS A 287 20.26 -2.34 22.79
C LYS A 287 18.94 -2.47 23.56
N SER A 288 18.41 -1.39 24.14
CA SER A 288 17.12 -1.41 24.84
C SER A 288 16.09 -0.57 24.08
N SER A 289 15.06 -1.21 23.61
CA SER A 289 13.97 -0.61 22.81
C SER A 289 13.20 0.49 23.54
N LEU A 290 12.98 0.33 24.85
CA LEU A 290 12.18 1.29 25.61
C LEU A 290 12.86 2.66 25.70
N VAL A 291 14.17 2.69 25.96
CA VAL A 291 14.95 3.94 26.00
C VAL A 291 15.02 4.58 24.62
N PHE A 292 15.12 3.77 23.55
CA PHE A 292 15.11 4.26 22.18
C PHE A 292 13.75 4.88 21.82
N VAL A 293 12.64 4.20 22.10
CA VAL A 293 11.28 4.70 21.83
C VAL A 293 11.02 6.00 22.59
N VAL A 294 11.37 6.08 23.89
CA VAL A 294 11.22 7.30 24.69
C VAL A 294 12.04 8.45 24.12
N ARG A 295 13.30 8.20 23.72
CA ARG A 295 14.15 9.24 23.11
C ARG A 295 13.65 9.67 21.74
N LEU A 296 13.18 8.74 20.93
CA LEU A 296 12.60 9.03 19.63
C LEU A 296 11.29 9.82 19.79
N THR A 297 10.43 9.43 20.73
CA THR A 297 9.21 10.17 21.06
C THR A 297 9.54 11.57 21.54
N ASN A 298 10.53 11.73 22.42
CA ASN A 298 10.99 13.04 22.88
C ASN A 298 11.60 13.87 21.73
N TRP A 299 12.26 13.22 20.76
CA TRP A 299 12.87 13.91 19.63
C TRP A 299 11.86 14.26 18.53
N THR A 300 10.88 13.40 18.28
CA THR A 300 9.88 13.58 17.23
C THR A 300 8.53 14.07 17.76
N GLY A 301 8.26 13.86 19.06
CA GLY A 301 6.99 14.14 19.75
C GLY A 301 5.82 13.31 19.30
N SER A 302 6.08 12.32 18.49
CA SER A 302 5.03 11.41 18.06
C SER A 302 4.65 10.49 19.23
N PRO A 303 3.38 10.42 19.62
CA PRO A 303 2.90 9.48 20.63
C PRO A 303 2.86 8.03 20.10
N TYR A 304 3.15 7.83 18.81
CA TYR A 304 3.11 6.53 18.17
C TYR A 304 4.46 5.86 18.14
N GLY A 305 4.45 4.56 17.96
CA GLY A 305 5.66 3.76 17.84
C GLY A 305 6.50 4.16 16.64
N PHE A 306 7.76 3.76 16.66
CA PHE A 306 8.74 4.18 15.63
C PHE A 306 8.36 3.70 14.21
N TRP A 307 7.52 2.68 14.07
CA TRP A 307 7.00 2.22 12.77
C TRP A 307 6.22 3.28 11.99
N GLU A 308 5.67 4.28 12.67
CA GLU A 308 5.00 5.41 12.01
C GLU A 308 5.99 6.48 11.53
N LEU A 309 7.22 6.39 11.97
CA LEU A 309 8.28 7.34 11.67
C LEU A 309 9.32 6.76 10.71
N ASP A 310 9.47 5.43 10.67
CA ASP A 310 10.53 4.82 9.88
C ASP A 310 10.27 5.00 8.38
N SER A 311 11.08 5.84 7.78
CA SER A 311 11.20 6.03 6.33
C SER A 311 12.65 5.84 5.91
N SER A 312 13.40 5.01 6.65
CA SER A 312 14.83 4.85 6.48
C SER A 312 15.21 4.29 5.11
N ILE A 313 16.32 4.78 4.63
CA ILE A 313 16.97 4.33 3.40
C ILE A 313 18.30 3.63 3.72
N SER A 314 18.74 2.76 2.82
CA SER A 314 20.00 2.02 3.00
C SER A 314 21.21 2.95 3.21
N PRO A 315 22.15 2.61 4.13
CA PRO A 315 23.42 3.35 4.27
C PRO A 315 24.23 3.42 2.97
N ALA A 316 24.16 2.38 2.15
CA ALA A 316 24.79 2.39 0.84
C ALA A 316 24.19 3.47 -0.08
N LEU A 317 22.86 3.67 0.01
CA LEU A 317 22.19 4.75 -0.70
C LEU A 317 22.61 6.12 -0.16
N ILE A 318 22.68 6.30 1.17
CA ILE A 318 23.14 7.55 1.80
C ILE A 318 24.54 7.90 1.31
N PHE A 319 25.46 6.93 1.31
CA PHE A 319 26.82 7.11 0.81
C PHE A 319 26.84 7.59 -0.66
N LEU A 320 26.05 6.95 -1.53
CA LEU A 320 25.96 7.35 -2.93
C LEU A 320 25.38 8.76 -3.11
N LEU A 321 24.39 9.12 -2.31
CA LEU A 321 23.78 10.45 -2.37
C LEU A 321 24.78 11.55 -1.93
N ILE A 322 25.52 11.31 -0.85
CA ILE A 322 26.59 12.22 -0.39
C ILE A 322 27.69 12.35 -1.46
N TYR A 323 28.17 11.21 -1.98
CA TYR A 323 29.17 11.22 -3.06
C TYR A 323 28.66 11.98 -4.31
N GLY A 324 27.40 11.74 -4.69
CA GLY A 324 26.76 12.44 -5.81
C GLY A 324 26.65 13.95 -5.58
N ALA A 325 26.27 14.38 -4.38
CA ALA A 325 26.20 15.79 -4.01
C ALA A 325 27.57 16.46 -4.06
N VAL A 326 28.61 15.83 -3.49
CA VAL A 326 29.98 16.36 -3.52
C VAL A 326 30.50 16.48 -4.95
N THR A 327 30.29 15.45 -5.77
CA THR A 327 30.73 15.49 -7.18
C THR A 327 29.98 16.52 -8.01
N PHE A 328 28.70 16.71 -7.75
CA PHE A 328 27.87 17.72 -8.42
C PHE A 328 28.31 19.13 -8.06
N LEU A 329 28.64 19.40 -6.80
CA LEU A 329 29.14 20.70 -6.35
C LEU A 329 30.54 21.00 -6.90
N ALA A 330 31.40 19.98 -7.03
CA ALA A 330 32.76 20.12 -7.58
C ALA A 330 32.76 20.38 -9.10
N HIS A 331 31.77 19.86 -9.83
CA HIS A 331 31.68 19.98 -11.28
C HIS A 331 30.47 20.83 -11.66
N LYS A 332 30.70 22.14 -11.92
CA LYS A 332 29.64 23.05 -12.36
C LYS A 332 28.95 22.49 -13.61
N PRO A 333 27.65 22.14 -13.56
CA PRO A 333 26.95 21.61 -14.73
C PRO A 333 26.90 22.69 -15.82
N GLN A 334 27.27 22.32 -17.04
CA GLN A 334 27.02 23.18 -18.20
C GLN A 334 25.52 23.22 -18.46
N LEU A 335 24.90 24.36 -18.23
CA LEU A 335 23.49 24.60 -18.52
C LEU A 335 23.29 24.70 -20.03
N ASP A 336 22.57 23.73 -20.60
CA ASP A 336 22.09 23.82 -21.98
C ASP A 336 21.14 25.02 -22.11
N LYS A 337 21.60 26.06 -22.82
CA LYS A 337 20.90 27.35 -22.96
C LYS A 337 19.49 27.16 -23.61
N GLY A 338 19.32 26.18 -24.46
CA GLY A 338 18.04 25.95 -25.18
C GLY A 338 16.88 25.45 -24.31
N ARG A 339 17.13 25.05 -23.05
CA ARG A 339 16.11 24.48 -22.14
C ARG A 339 16.07 25.14 -20.76
N VAL A 340 16.61 26.34 -20.65
CA VAL A 340 16.71 27.06 -19.36
C VAL A 340 15.33 27.25 -18.75
N LEU A 341 14.36 27.77 -19.51
CA LEU A 341 12.99 28.02 -19.01
C LEU A 341 12.34 26.74 -18.46
N GLY A 342 12.44 25.62 -19.20
CA GLY A 342 11.88 24.36 -18.74
C GLY A 342 12.53 23.84 -17.44
N LYS A 343 13.85 24.02 -17.28
CA LYS A 343 14.57 23.68 -16.05
C LYS A 343 14.20 24.61 -14.89
N VAL A 344 14.03 25.89 -15.14
CA VAL A 344 13.53 26.83 -14.12
C VAL A 344 12.14 26.43 -13.63
N ILE A 345 11.22 26.17 -14.55
CA ILE A 345 9.86 25.70 -14.20
C ILE A 345 9.93 24.40 -13.40
N ALA A 346 10.73 23.42 -13.84
CA ALA A 346 10.91 22.15 -13.11
C ALA A 346 11.50 22.39 -11.72
N GLY A 347 12.40 23.35 -11.55
CA GLY A 347 12.94 23.76 -10.25
C GLY A 347 11.89 24.33 -9.33
N ILE A 348 11.09 25.25 -9.83
CA ILE A 348 9.97 25.82 -9.08
C ILE A 348 8.98 24.72 -8.66
N CYS A 349 8.59 23.85 -9.61
CA CYS A 349 7.71 22.71 -9.31
C CYS A 349 8.33 21.79 -8.26
N LEU A 350 9.62 21.47 -8.35
CA LEU A 350 10.30 20.63 -7.36
C LEU A 350 10.24 21.24 -5.97
N VAL A 351 10.55 22.52 -5.84
CA VAL A 351 10.51 23.24 -4.55
C VAL A 351 9.08 23.22 -4.00
N LEU A 352 8.08 23.52 -4.82
CA LEU A 352 6.67 23.52 -4.40
C LEU A 352 6.20 22.12 -3.96
N PHE A 353 6.58 21.07 -4.68
CA PHE A 353 6.15 19.71 -4.35
C PHE A 353 6.91 19.15 -3.14
N VAL A 354 8.19 19.47 -2.97
CA VAL A 354 8.92 19.16 -1.75
C VAL A 354 8.28 19.88 -0.56
N LEU A 355 8.00 21.18 -0.69
CA LEU A 355 7.32 21.95 0.35
C LEU A 355 5.96 21.37 0.70
N LEU A 356 5.17 20.97 -0.30
CA LEU A 356 3.88 20.31 -0.12
C LEU A 356 4.02 19.04 0.75
N VAL A 357 4.95 18.14 0.39
CA VAL A 357 5.14 16.88 1.14
C VAL A 357 5.68 17.15 2.54
N VAL A 358 6.58 18.14 2.71
CA VAL A 358 7.07 18.57 4.02
C VAL A 358 5.92 19.07 4.89
N GLN A 359 5.05 19.95 4.36
CA GLN A 359 3.89 20.47 5.09
C GLN A 359 2.89 19.37 5.46
N PHE A 360 2.64 18.42 4.53
CA PHE A 360 1.79 17.26 4.84
C PHE A 360 2.41 16.36 5.90
N SER A 361 3.71 16.11 5.85
CA SER A 361 4.40 15.25 6.82
C SER A 361 4.45 15.87 8.23
N THR A 362 4.42 17.20 8.30
CA THR A 362 4.45 17.96 9.56
C THR A 362 3.07 18.45 10.02
N ALA A 363 2.02 18.19 9.24
CA ALA A 363 0.65 18.67 9.45
C ALA A 363 0.56 20.17 9.69
N ARG A 364 1.30 20.96 8.91
CA ARG A 364 1.38 22.41 9.06
C ARG A 364 1.61 23.13 7.75
N GLY A 365 1.11 24.35 7.70
CA GLY A 365 1.38 25.29 6.64
C GLY A 365 0.27 25.37 5.58
N PHE A 366 0.31 26.44 4.85
CA PHE A 366 -0.71 26.86 3.90
C PHE A 366 -1.17 25.79 2.89
N LEU A 367 -0.23 25.02 2.31
CA LEU A 367 -0.61 23.96 1.36
C LEU A 367 -1.30 22.79 2.08
N PHE A 368 -0.87 22.48 3.30
CA PHE A 368 -1.55 21.49 4.12
C PHE A 368 -2.97 21.95 4.44
N ASP A 369 -3.15 23.17 4.95
CA ASP A 369 -4.45 23.67 5.38
C ASP A 369 -5.49 23.66 4.24
N ILE A 370 -5.09 24.10 3.03
CA ILE A 370 -5.98 24.08 1.86
C ILE A 370 -6.36 22.66 1.45
N LEU A 371 -5.36 21.79 1.31
CA LEU A 371 -5.62 20.46 0.78
C LEU A 371 -6.26 19.51 1.81
N LYS A 372 -6.07 19.79 3.11
CA LYS A 372 -6.69 19.03 4.20
C LYS A 372 -8.22 19.13 4.18
N GLU A 373 -8.79 20.16 3.58
CA GLU A 373 -10.24 20.28 3.42
C GLU A 373 -10.82 19.31 2.37
N LEU A 374 -9.99 18.73 1.52
CA LEU A 374 -10.45 17.75 0.54
C LEU A 374 -10.93 16.46 1.23
N PRO A 375 -12.05 15.86 0.80
CA PRO A 375 -12.73 14.76 1.51
C PRO A 375 -11.83 13.60 1.90
N ILE A 376 -10.94 13.16 0.99
CA ILE A 376 -10.02 12.04 1.26
C ILE A 376 -8.91 12.48 2.20
N LEU A 377 -8.28 13.63 1.94
CA LEU A 377 -7.15 14.13 2.71
C LEU A 377 -7.55 14.51 4.13
N LYS A 378 -8.77 15.01 4.31
CA LYS A 378 -9.34 15.34 5.62
C LYS A 378 -9.35 14.14 6.58
N SER A 379 -9.54 12.94 6.07
CA SER A 379 -9.62 11.72 6.88
C SER A 379 -8.25 11.12 7.27
N LEU A 380 -7.14 11.56 6.67
CA LEU A 380 -5.80 11.04 6.92
C LEU A 380 -5.22 11.72 8.17
N ARG A 381 -4.82 10.94 9.18
CA ARG A 381 -4.34 11.46 10.47
C ARG A 381 -2.84 11.28 10.72
N THR A 382 -2.23 10.24 10.15
CA THR A 382 -0.82 9.91 10.40
C THR A 382 0.05 10.51 9.31
N ASN A 383 0.37 11.78 9.49
CA ASN A 383 0.99 12.60 8.44
C ASN A 383 2.47 12.30 8.26
N THR A 384 3.16 11.82 9.30
CA THR A 384 4.57 11.41 9.25
C THR A 384 4.88 10.39 8.17
N ARG A 385 3.92 9.56 7.80
CA ARG A 385 4.02 8.54 6.75
C ARG A 385 4.35 9.11 5.37
N PHE A 386 3.97 10.37 5.07
CA PHE A 386 4.20 10.96 3.75
C PHE A 386 5.67 11.19 3.42
N VAL A 387 6.57 11.15 4.42
CA VAL A 387 8.03 11.15 4.22
C VAL A 387 8.47 10.02 3.28
N ALA A 388 7.79 8.89 3.32
CA ALA A 388 8.09 7.75 2.44
C ALA A 388 7.98 8.10 0.94
N SER A 389 7.30 9.19 0.57
CA SER A 389 7.22 9.68 -0.81
C SER A 389 8.60 10.08 -1.40
N PHE A 390 9.60 10.35 -0.55
CA PHE A 390 10.96 10.67 -0.98
C PHE A 390 11.80 9.42 -1.32
N ILE A 391 11.41 8.22 -0.89
CA ILE A 391 12.24 7.01 -1.02
C ILE A 391 12.54 6.68 -2.48
N LEU A 392 11.52 6.65 -3.35
CA LEU A 392 11.72 6.35 -4.78
C LEU A 392 12.60 7.39 -5.50
N PRO A 393 12.36 8.72 -5.39
CA PRO A 393 13.23 9.72 -5.97
C PRO A 393 14.69 9.58 -5.53
N LEU A 394 14.94 9.32 -4.23
CA LEU A 394 16.29 9.13 -3.71
C LEU A 394 16.94 7.85 -4.23
N ALA A 395 16.19 6.75 -4.34
CA ALA A 395 16.67 5.51 -4.94
C ALA A 395 17.08 5.69 -6.42
N ILE A 396 16.30 6.47 -7.19
CA ILE A 396 16.64 6.85 -8.58
C ILE A 396 17.94 7.65 -8.63
N LEU A 397 18.08 8.65 -7.75
CA LEU A 397 19.29 9.47 -7.68
C LEU A 397 20.52 8.64 -7.31
N GLY A 398 20.41 7.76 -6.31
CA GLY A 398 21.50 6.85 -5.95
C GLY A 398 21.88 5.89 -7.08
N ALA A 399 20.89 5.34 -7.78
CA ALA A 399 21.13 4.50 -8.96
C ALA A 399 21.84 5.30 -10.09
N LYS A 400 21.47 6.57 -10.30
CA LYS A 400 22.11 7.44 -11.28
C LYS A 400 23.56 7.74 -10.91
N VAL A 401 23.83 8.01 -9.63
CA VAL A 401 25.19 8.23 -9.13
C VAL A 401 26.04 6.98 -9.35
N PHE A 402 25.52 5.79 -9.02
CA PHE A 402 26.21 4.52 -9.26
C PHE A 402 26.45 4.28 -10.76
N ASP A 403 25.46 4.52 -11.60
CA ASP A 403 25.58 4.41 -13.05
C ASP A 403 26.71 5.30 -13.61
N HIS A 404 26.77 6.55 -13.14
CA HIS A 404 27.81 7.51 -13.52
C HIS A 404 29.19 7.10 -12.98
N TRP A 405 29.29 6.76 -11.69
CA TRP A 405 30.53 6.35 -11.04
C TRP A 405 31.16 5.11 -11.69
N THR A 406 30.33 4.23 -12.24
CA THR A 406 30.77 3.02 -12.94
C THR A 406 31.03 3.22 -14.44
N ASN A 407 30.95 4.43 -14.96
CA ASN A 407 31.30 4.72 -16.35
C ASN A 407 32.76 4.36 -16.63
N GLY A 408 33.01 3.70 -17.75
CA GLY A 408 34.31 3.19 -18.12
C GLY A 408 34.78 1.94 -17.38
N ARG A 409 34.04 1.49 -16.35
CA ARG A 409 34.31 0.21 -15.66
C ARG A 409 33.54 -0.93 -16.32
N SER A 410 34.18 -2.07 -16.48
CA SER A 410 33.58 -3.25 -17.08
C SER A 410 34.06 -4.54 -16.37
N GLY A 411 33.40 -5.63 -16.67
CA GLY A 411 33.80 -6.95 -16.18
C GLY A 411 33.78 -7.07 -14.65
N ALA A 412 34.81 -7.70 -14.10
CA ALA A 412 34.90 -8.03 -12.67
C ALA A 412 34.82 -6.79 -11.77
N LYS A 413 35.47 -5.67 -12.13
CA LYS A 413 35.46 -4.44 -11.32
C LYS A 413 34.07 -3.85 -11.13
N LEU A 414 33.24 -3.88 -12.17
CA LEU A 414 31.85 -3.44 -12.10
C LEU A 414 31.00 -4.35 -11.24
N ILE A 415 31.16 -5.68 -11.41
CA ILE A 415 30.44 -6.70 -10.63
C ILE A 415 30.84 -6.60 -9.15
N SER A 416 32.13 -6.45 -8.84
CA SER A 416 32.60 -6.31 -7.45
C SER A 416 32.07 -5.03 -6.78
N ALA A 417 32.05 -3.90 -7.48
CA ALA A 417 31.49 -2.65 -6.97
C ALA A 417 29.98 -2.79 -6.70
N PHE A 418 29.24 -3.41 -7.62
CA PHE A 418 27.83 -3.73 -7.42
C PHE A 418 27.63 -4.67 -6.22
N ALA A 419 28.38 -5.79 -6.17
CA ALA A 419 28.23 -6.77 -5.10
C ALA A 419 28.52 -6.16 -3.72
N LEU A 420 29.53 -5.31 -3.61
CA LEU A 420 29.85 -4.60 -2.37
C LEU A 420 28.70 -3.70 -1.93
N ILE A 421 28.23 -2.80 -2.78
CA ILE A 421 27.22 -1.80 -2.44
C ILE A 421 25.86 -2.48 -2.20
N ASN A 422 25.47 -3.44 -3.06
CA ASN A 422 24.25 -4.20 -2.88
C ASN A 422 24.33 -5.10 -1.65
N GLY A 423 25.50 -5.70 -1.37
CA GLY A 423 25.75 -6.47 -0.17
C GLY A 423 25.61 -5.64 1.10
N ILE A 424 26.18 -4.44 1.16
CA ILE A 424 26.00 -3.50 2.28
C ILE A 424 24.51 -3.19 2.46
N SER A 425 23.78 -2.94 1.36
CA SER A 425 22.35 -2.65 1.41
C SER A 425 21.55 -3.79 2.00
N LEU A 426 21.81 -5.03 1.57
CA LEU A 426 21.09 -6.22 2.05
C LEU A 426 21.49 -6.62 3.48
N ILE A 427 22.78 -6.50 3.82
CA ILE A 427 23.27 -6.75 5.19
C ILE A 427 22.70 -5.72 6.16
N SER A 428 22.54 -4.47 5.74
CA SER A 428 21.92 -3.46 6.59
C SER A 428 20.48 -3.78 6.96
N LEU A 429 19.72 -4.46 6.10
CA LEU A 429 18.39 -4.98 6.46
C LEU A 429 18.48 -5.91 7.68
N TRP A 430 19.42 -6.85 7.64
CA TRP A 430 19.64 -7.77 8.76
C TRP A 430 20.03 -7.03 10.05
N ALA A 431 21.01 -6.13 9.98
CA ALA A 431 21.52 -5.43 11.14
C ALA A 431 20.49 -4.47 11.76
N TYR A 432 19.70 -3.77 10.93
CA TYR A 432 18.74 -2.77 11.40
C TYR A 432 17.48 -3.38 12.00
N TYR A 433 17.00 -4.49 11.46
CA TYR A 433 15.69 -5.02 11.80
C TYR A 433 15.72 -6.26 12.69
N LEU A 434 16.79 -7.06 12.65
CA LEU A 434 16.83 -8.29 13.45
C LEU A 434 17.03 -8.01 14.96
N LEU A 435 17.80 -6.99 15.30
CA LEU A 435 18.10 -6.66 16.69
C LEU A 435 16.95 -5.95 17.42
N PRO A 436 16.30 -4.91 16.82
CA PRO A 436 15.21 -4.19 17.45
C PRO A 436 13.88 -4.94 17.46
N MET A 437 13.65 -5.84 16.50
CA MET A 437 12.35 -6.51 16.32
C MET A 437 11.89 -7.40 17.46
N LYS A 438 12.80 -7.83 18.32
CA LYS A 438 12.44 -8.61 19.53
C LYS A 438 11.63 -7.82 20.54
N THR A 439 11.52 -6.51 20.37
CA THR A 439 10.95 -5.58 21.34
C THR A 439 9.73 -4.81 20.83
N GLN A 440 9.35 -5.00 19.55
CA GLN A 440 8.11 -4.43 19.04
C GLN A 440 6.89 -5.10 19.66
N VAL A 441 5.86 -4.28 19.92
CA VAL A 441 4.60 -4.79 20.46
C VAL A 441 3.94 -5.69 19.43
N ARG A 442 3.98 -6.98 19.69
CA ARG A 442 3.32 -8.03 18.94
C ARG A 442 2.34 -8.69 19.90
N SER A 443 1.10 -8.31 19.76
CA SER A 443 0.07 -8.65 20.75
C SER A 443 -1.11 -9.42 20.15
N PHE A 444 -1.08 -9.69 18.86
CA PHE A 444 -2.17 -10.44 18.22
C PHE A 444 -1.74 -11.88 17.94
N GLU A 445 -2.46 -12.84 18.53
CA GLU A 445 -2.28 -14.26 18.25
C GLU A 445 -3.15 -14.66 17.05
N ILE A 446 -2.50 -14.96 15.91
CA ILE A 446 -3.19 -15.25 14.65
C ILE A 446 -3.74 -16.67 14.55
N THR A 447 -3.47 -17.53 15.53
CA THR A 447 -3.85 -18.96 15.53
C THR A 447 -5.36 -19.15 15.37
N SER A 448 -6.16 -18.32 16.04
CA SER A 448 -7.63 -18.38 15.93
C SER A 448 -8.13 -18.17 14.50
N VAL A 449 -7.54 -17.21 13.80
CA VAL A 449 -7.85 -16.91 12.39
C VAL A 449 -7.48 -18.08 11.48
N VAL A 450 -6.30 -18.68 11.72
CA VAL A 450 -5.82 -19.84 10.94
C VAL A 450 -6.67 -21.08 11.19
N ASN A 451 -7.05 -21.35 12.45
CA ASN A 451 -7.89 -22.48 12.81
C ASN A 451 -9.31 -22.34 12.22
N THR A 452 -9.90 -21.14 12.29
CA THR A 452 -11.20 -20.88 11.67
C THR A 452 -11.17 -21.11 10.18
N PHE A 453 -10.11 -20.73 9.51
CA PHE A 453 -9.94 -21.05 8.09
C PHE A 453 -9.98 -22.55 7.83
N ALA A 454 -9.25 -23.34 8.62
CA ALA A 454 -9.25 -24.80 8.48
C ALA A 454 -10.65 -25.40 8.65
N GLU A 455 -11.42 -24.94 9.63
CA GLU A 455 -12.80 -25.37 9.83
C GLU A 455 -13.74 -24.96 8.69
N ILE A 456 -13.59 -23.74 8.13
CA ILE A 456 -14.35 -23.31 6.94
C ILE A 456 -14.03 -24.20 5.75
N GLN A 457 -12.77 -24.61 5.57
CA GLN A 457 -12.39 -25.52 4.50
C GLN A 457 -12.96 -26.95 4.72
N ALA A 458 -13.09 -27.37 5.98
CA ALA A 458 -13.77 -28.63 6.33
C ALA A 458 -15.28 -28.60 6.13
N GLY A 459 -15.86 -27.47 5.72
CA GLY A 459 -17.30 -27.33 5.44
C GLY A 459 -18.13 -26.91 6.64
N ASN A 460 -17.51 -26.56 7.77
CA ASN A 460 -18.24 -26.09 8.94
C ASN A 460 -18.91 -24.73 8.66
N THR A 461 -20.11 -24.56 9.19
CA THR A 461 -20.86 -23.31 9.16
C THR A 461 -20.65 -22.55 10.47
N PHE A 462 -20.69 -21.22 10.40
CA PHE A 462 -20.45 -20.34 11.54
C PHE A 462 -21.65 -19.39 11.76
N PRO A 463 -22.81 -19.88 12.17
CA PRO A 463 -23.91 -19.01 12.54
C PRO A 463 -23.51 -18.15 13.73
N VAL A 464 -23.88 -16.89 13.71
CA VAL A 464 -23.60 -15.98 14.83
C VAL A 464 -24.48 -16.39 16.01
N LYS A 465 -23.87 -16.86 17.10
CA LYS A 465 -24.59 -17.38 18.26
C LYS A 465 -24.64 -16.39 19.43
N ARG A 466 -23.65 -15.52 19.53
CA ARG A 466 -23.53 -14.56 20.64
C ARG A 466 -22.80 -13.30 20.22
N ILE A 467 -22.96 -12.26 21.02
CA ILE A 467 -22.17 -11.05 20.97
C ILE A 467 -21.15 -11.07 22.11
N ILE A 468 -19.95 -10.63 21.82
CA ILE A 468 -18.87 -10.50 22.77
C ILE A 468 -18.50 -9.03 22.82
N PRO A 469 -18.49 -8.39 24.01
CA PRO A 469 -18.29 -6.96 24.12
C PRO A 469 -16.82 -6.55 23.92
N ASP A 470 -15.85 -7.43 24.17
CA ASP A 470 -14.45 -7.05 24.24
C ASP A 470 -13.71 -7.20 22.92
N MET A 471 -12.87 -6.18 22.61
CA MET A 471 -11.96 -6.17 21.47
C MET A 471 -10.87 -7.24 21.52
N ASN A 472 -10.51 -7.69 22.71
CA ASN A 472 -9.38 -8.60 22.88
C ASN A 472 -9.73 -10.05 22.57
N ASP A 473 -11.01 -10.39 22.46
CA ASP A 473 -11.49 -11.75 22.22
C ASP A 473 -11.56 -12.13 20.74
N TYR A 474 -10.55 -11.70 19.94
CA TYR A 474 -10.45 -12.13 18.54
C TYR A 474 -10.31 -13.66 18.38
N GLU A 475 -9.79 -14.32 19.40
CA GLU A 475 -9.74 -15.77 19.47
C GLU A 475 -11.14 -16.38 19.38
N VAL A 476 -12.12 -15.72 19.99
CA VAL A 476 -13.51 -16.17 20.04
C VAL A 476 -14.24 -15.94 18.72
N PHE A 477 -13.84 -14.93 17.94
CA PHE A 477 -14.41 -14.67 16.61
C PHE A 477 -14.31 -15.90 15.71
N GLY A 478 -13.16 -16.54 15.68
CA GLY A 478 -12.94 -17.73 14.89
C GLY A 478 -13.62 -18.97 15.44
N ALA A 479 -13.41 -19.27 16.72
CA ALA A 479 -13.79 -20.53 17.33
C ALA A 479 -15.29 -20.67 17.64
N LEU A 480 -16.02 -19.57 17.88
CA LEU A 480 -17.36 -19.60 18.45
C LEU A 480 -18.44 -18.95 17.57
N ALA A 481 -18.11 -18.57 16.33
CA ALA A 481 -19.07 -17.92 15.43
C ALA A 481 -19.80 -16.73 16.09
N SER A 482 -19.02 -15.81 16.64
CA SER A 482 -19.52 -14.70 17.43
C SER A 482 -19.53 -13.39 16.65
N ASN A 483 -20.39 -12.46 17.06
CA ASN A 483 -20.25 -11.05 16.74
C ASN A 483 -19.39 -10.39 17.83
N VAL A 484 -18.35 -9.67 17.42
CA VAL A 484 -17.52 -8.88 18.34
C VAL A 484 -18.11 -7.48 18.42
N GLY A 485 -18.72 -7.16 19.53
CA GLY A 485 -19.44 -5.90 19.75
C GLY A 485 -18.52 -4.69 19.62
N HIS A 486 -17.37 -4.78 20.23
CA HIS A 486 -16.34 -3.76 20.23
C HIS A 486 -15.13 -4.26 19.47
N HIS A 487 -14.99 -3.92 18.20
CA HIS A 487 -13.83 -4.27 17.40
C HIS A 487 -12.97 -3.04 17.10
N TYR A 488 -11.69 -3.28 16.94
CA TYR A 488 -10.77 -2.23 16.55
C TYR A 488 -11.03 -1.81 15.08
N ASP A 489 -11.58 -0.61 14.91
CA ASP A 489 -11.68 0.03 13.60
C ASP A 489 -11.23 1.49 13.71
N PRO A 490 -10.01 1.81 13.21
CA PRO A 490 -9.45 3.15 13.35
C PRO A 490 -10.22 4.23 12.59
N LEU A 491 -11.18 3.85 11.73
CA LEU A 491 -11.99 4.81 10.97
C LEU A 491 -13.23 5.26 11.73
N LEU A 492 -13.81 4.38 12.52
CA LEU A 492 -15.08 4.64 13.15
C LEU A 492 -14.93 5.25 14.55
N GLY A 493 -13.72 5.16 15.14
CA GLY A 493 -13.40 5.70 16.46
C GLY A 493 -14.03 4.89 17.60
N GLU A 494 -13.37 4.85 18.74
CA GLU A 494 -13.81 4.05 19.90
C GLU A 494 -15.18 4.48 20.43
N ASN A 495 -15.46 5.78 20.46
CA ASN A 495 -16.64 6.33 21.10
C ASN A 495 -17.96 6.07 20.36
N SER A 496 -17.91 5.64 19.11
CA SER A 496 -19.12 5.46 18.30
C SER A 496 -19.82 4.12 18.55
N PHE A 497 -19.11 3.14 19.14
CA PHE A 497 -19.58 1.75 19.25
C PHE A 497 -19.99 1.32 20.66
N HIS A 498 -19.66 2.09 21.67
CA HIS A 498 -19.43 1.56 22.99
C HIS A 498 -20.56 1.46 24.00
N PRO A 499 -21.59 2.29 23.99
CA PRO A 499 -22.45 2.25 25.16
C PRO A 499 -23.52 1.16 25.14
N LEU A 500 -23.69 0.42 24.04
CA LEU A 500 -24.96 -0.27 23.81
C LEU A 500 -24.85 -1.73 23.39
N VAL A 501 -23.63 -2.25 23.23
CA VAL A 501 -23.42 -3.67 22.93
C VAL A 501 -23.14 -4.40 24.23
N HIS A 502 -24.05 -5.29 24.62
CA HIS A 502 -23.88 -6.13 25.80
C HIS A 502 -23.50 -7.55 25.39
N GLU A 503 -22.75 -8.23 26.23
CA GLU A 503 -22.47 -9.65 26.06
C GLU A 503 -23.77 -10.46 26.18
N GLY A 504 -24.00 -11.41 25.28
CA GLY A 504 -25.14 -12.27 25.37
C GLY A 504 -25.45 -13.12 24.14
N SER A 505 -26.46 -13.95 24.28
CA SER A 505 -27.00 -14.74 23.15
C SER A 505 -27.67 -13.81 22.14
N VAL A 506 -27.53 -14.13 20.86
CA VAL A 506 -28.22 -13.42 19.76
C VAL A 506 -29.74 -13.47 19.88
N PHE A 507 -30.26 -14.49 20.55
CA PHE A 507 -31.70 -14.70 20.79
C PHE A 507 -32.18 -14.11 22.11
N ASP A 508 -31.26 -13.68 22.95
CA ASP A 508 -31.57 -13.06 24.23
C ASP A 508 -31.36 -11.56 24.17
N ILE A 509 -32.40 -10.86 23.77
CA ILE A 509 -32.37 -9.42 23.53
C ILE A 509 -32.27 -8.62 24.84
N SER A 510 -32.56 -9.25 25.98
CA SER A 510 -32.37 -8.61 27.29
C SER A 510 -30.89 -8.39 27.62
N ASN A 511 -30.00 -9.19 27.02
CA ASN A 511 -28.56 -9.18 27.24
C ASN A 511 -27.74 -8.83 26.00
N GLY A 512 -28.36 -8.62 24.83
CA GLY A 512 -27.67 -8.32 23.59
C GLY A 512 -28.36 -7.25 22.76
N PHE A 513 -27.58 -6.52 22.02
CA PHE A 513 -28.07 -5.44 21.17
C PHE A 513 -27.71 -5.67 19.70
N TYR A 514 -28.71 -5.58 18.80
CA TYR A 514 -28.52 -5.65 17.33
C TYR A 514 -29.21 -4.49 16.67
N ASN A 515 -28.55 -3.84 15.75
CA ASN A 515 -29.22 -2.96 14.83
C ASN A 515 -29.55 -3.72 13.53
N MET A 516 -30.80 -4.11 13.39
CA MET A 516 -31.32 -4.76 12.21
C MET A 516 -32.30 -3.89 11.44
N THR A 517 -32.54 -2.66 11.89
CA THR A 517 -33.53 -1.78 11.28
C THR A 517 -33.03 -1.10 10.03
N ASP A 518 -31.72 -0.87 9.93
CA ASP A 518 -31.09 -0.31 8.72
C ASP A 518 -29.72 -0.95 8.46
N PRO A 519 -29.68 -2.11 7.84
CA PRO A 519 -28.41 -2.77 7.51
C PRO A 519 -27.63 -2.06 6.41
N THR A 520 -28.18 -1.01 5.78
CA THR A 520 -27.51 -0.25 4.73
C THR A 520 -26.77 0.96 5.27
N GLY A 521 -27.30 1.60 6.30
CA GLY A 521 -26.78 2.84 6.86
C GLY A 521 -25.68 2.58 7.85
N TYR A 522 -26.01 1.98 8.93
CA TYR A 522 -25.16 1.60 10.00
C TYR A 522 -25.91 0.81 10.99
N VAL A 523 -25.15 0.34 11.75
CA VAL A 523 -25.41 -0.60 12.66
C VAL A 523 -25.48 -0.08 14.05
N PHE A 524 -25.32 1.20 14.25
CA PHE A 524 -25.50 1.75 15.56
C PHE A 524 -26.96 1.99 15.84
N PRO A 525 -27.42 1.51 16.99
CA PRO A 525 -28.63 2.06 17.53
C PRO A 525 -28.42 3.58 17.61
N SER A 526 -29.35 4.34 17.10
CA SER A 526 -29.37 5.73 17.46
C SER A 526 -29.32 5.80 18.99
N ILE A 527 -28.42 6.60 19.52
CA ILE A 527 -28.28 6.86 20.97
C ILE A 527 -29.63 7.22 21.61
N ASN A 528 -30.57 7.65 20.81
CA ASN A 528 -31.95 7.99 21.18
C ASN A 528 -32.91 6.79 21.23
N ASN A 529 -32.48 5.60 20.88
CA ASN A 529 -33.35 4.44 20.96
C ASN A 529 -33.32 3.89 22.40
N SER A 530 -34.06 4.55 23.29
CA SER A 530 -34.21 4.16 24.69
C SER A 530 -34.89 2.80 24.89
N LYS A 531 -35.28 2.12 23.81
CA LYS A 531 -35.85 0.77 23.83
C LYS A 531 -34.76 -0.30 23.62
N LEU A 532 -33.76 -0.24 24.45
CA LEU A 532 -32.66 -1.23 24.51
C LEU A 532 -33.12 -2.68 24.79
N PHE A 533 -34.37 -2.86 25.20
CA PHE A 533 -34.88 -4.13 25.69
C PHE A 533 -36.20 -4.54 25.03
N SER A 534 -36.45 -4.14 23.80
CA SER A 534 -37.63 -4.60 23.09
C SER A 534 -37.38 -5.98 22.46
N LEU A 535 -38.27 -6.90 22.70
CA LEU A 535 -38.34 -8.17 21.98
C LEU A 535 -38.34 -7.92 20.47
N ILE A 536 -37.58 -8.72 19.70
CA ILE A 536 -37.61 -8.63 18.25
C ILE A 536 -39.03 -8.92 17.78
N PRO A 537 -39.67 -8.01 17.06
CA PRO A 537 -41.00 -8.27 16.51
C PRO A 537 -40.96 -9.48 15.58
N VAL A 538 -42.03 -10.25 15.56
CA VAL A 538 -42.18 -11.41 14.64
C VAL A 538 -41.93 -10.99 13.18
N SER A 539 -42.27 -9.77 12.82
CA SER A 539 -42.02 -9.19 11.51
C SER A 539 -40.50 -9.05 11.15
N GLU A 540 -39.63 -9.09 12.13
CA GLU A 540 -38.16 -8.97 11.95
C GLU A 540 -37.42 -10.31 12.10
N THR A 541 -38.15 -11.41 12.35
CA THR A 541 -37.55 -12.75 12.50
C THR A 541 -36.70 -13.13 11.30
N LYS A 542 -37.12 -12.77 10.08
CA LYS A 542 -36.33 -13.02 8.87
C LYS A 542 -34.98 -12.30 8.92
N LYS A 543 -34.95 -11.04 9.32
CA LYS A 543 -33.69 -10.23 9.43
C LYS A 543 -32.75 -10.82 10.49
N LEU A 544 -33.32 -11.28 11.63
CA LEU A 544 -32.55 -11.98 12.65
C LEU A 544 -31.93 -13.27 12.09
N MET A 545 -32.71 -14.07 11.37
CA MET A 545 -32.20 -15.31 10.79
C MET A 545 -31.16 -15.06 9.69
N ASP A 546 -31.31 -13.99 8.92
CA ASP A 546 -30.29 -13.58 7.94
C ASP A 546 -29.01 -13.13 8.64
N PHE A 547 -29.09 -12.34 9.72
CA PHE A 547 -27.96 -11.96 10.56
C PHE A 547 -27.25 -13.18 11.14
N VAL A 548 -28.00 -14.08 11.81
CA VAL A 548 -27.48 -15.30 12.44
C VAL A 548 -26.75 -16.17 11.41
N ASN A 549 -27.34 -16.35 10.23
CA ASN A 549 -26.80 -17.21 9.18
C ASN A 549 -25.85 -16.49 8.21
N ARG A 550 -25.42 -15.27 8.53
CA ARG A 550 -24.49 -14.46 7.70
C ARG A 550 -24.99 -14.18 6.29
N ARG A 551 -26.29 -14.19 6.08
CA ARG A 551 -26.89 -13.85 4.80
C ARG A 551 -26.94 -12.34 4.63
N GLN A 552 -26.81 -11.89 3.39
CA GLN A 552 -27.03 -10.48 3.06
C GLN A 552 -28.51 -10.13 3.31
N PRO A 553 -28.79 -9.06 4.05
CA PRO A 553 -30.17 -8.60 4.22
C PRO A 553 -30.72 -8.04 2.90
N ASP A 554 -32.05 -8.13 2.74
CA ASP A 554 -32.75 -7.51 1.61
C ASP A 554 -32.75 -5.98 1.78
N TRP A 555 -32.15 -5.26 0.86
CA TRP A 555 -32.06 -3.82 0.86
C TRP A 555 -31.98 -3.23 -0.54
N LYS A 556 -32.33 -1.96 -0.68
CA LYS A 556 -32.32 -1.29 -1.97
C LYS A 556 -30.95 -0.65 -2.19
N ILE A 557 -30.17 -1.20 -3.09
CA ILE A 557 -28.94 -0.58 -3.55
C ILE A 557 -29.32 0.59 -4.49
N PRO A 558 -28.75 1.80 -4.29
CA PRO A 558 -28.98 2.93 -5.19
C PRO A 558 -28.64 2.60 -6.64
N ILE A 559 -29.44 3.05 -7.59
CA ILE A 559 -29.21 2.79 -9.03
C ILE A 559 -27.81 3.23 -9.46
N ILE A 560 -27.33 4.37 -8.96
CA ILE A 560 -25.98 4.88 -9.25
C ILE A 560 -24.92 3.84 -8.84
N GLN A 561 -25.08 3.23 -7.66
CA GLN A 561 -24.16 2.19 -7.19
C GLN A 561 -24.17 0.97 -8.12
N ILE A 562 -25.35 0.50 -8.52
CA ILE A 562 -25.49 -0.63 -9.45
C ILE A 562 -24.79 -0.34 -10.78
N VAL A 563 -24.98 0.86 -11.32
CA VAL A 563 -24.32 1.28 -12.57
C VAL A 563 -22.80 1.30 -12.42
N LEU A 564 -22.30 1.83 -11.30
CA LEU A 564 -20.87 1.89 -11.03
C LEU A 564 -20.26 0.50 -10.78
N ASP A 565 -21.00 -0.42 -10.14
CA ASP A 565 -20.57 -1.81 -9.93
C ASP A 565 -20.37 -2.53 -11.27
N TRP A 566 -21.37 -2.41 -12.17
CA TRP A 566 -21.26 -2.96 -13.52
C TRP A 566 -20.15 -2.29 -14.33
N ALA A 567 -20.01 -0.96 -14.25
CA ALA A 567 -18.95 -0.24 -14.93
C ALA A 567 -17.56 -0.73 -14.49
N ALA A 568 -17.35 -0.95 -13.19
CA ALA A 568 -16.09 -1.45 -12.67
C ALA A 568 -15.78 -2.87 -13.17
N GLY A 569 -16.73 -3.79 -13.09
CA GLY A 569 -16.57 -5.16 -13.56
C GLY A 569 -16.31 -5.26 -15.07
N LEU A 570 -17.12 -4.56 -15.87
CA LEU A 570 -16.96 -4.53 -17.32
C LEU A 570 -15.63 -3.90 -17.74
N THR A 571 -15.23 -2.78 -17.11
CA THR A 571 -13.95 -2.12 -17.40
C THR A 571 -12.77 -3.04 -17.11
N PHE A 572 -12.80 -3.77 -15.99
CA PHE A 572 -11.77 -4.75 -15.65
C PHE A 572 -11.64 -5.84 -16.72
N ILE A 573 -12.76 -6.44 -17.15
CA ILE A 573 -12.79 -7.46 -18.20
C ILE A 573 -12.26 -6.89 -19.52
N LEU A 574 -12.71 -5.70 -19.92
CA LEU A 574 -12.28 -5.06 -21.17
C LEU A 574 -10.78 -4.75 -21.18
N ILE A 575 -10.20 -4.30 -20.07
CA ILE A 575 -8.75 -4.07 -19.95
C ILE A 575 -8.00 -5.41 -20.16
N ILE A 576 -8.42 -6.49 -19.50
CA ILE A 576 -7.78 -7.81 -19.65
C ILE A 576 -7.84 -8.25 -21.11
N LEU A 577 -9.01 -8.20 -21.74
CA LEU A 577 -9.19 -8.60 -23.14
C LEU A 577 -8.32 -7.75 -24.09
N ALA A 578 -8.30 -6.42 -23.89
CA ALA A 578 -7.49 -5.52 -24.70
C ALA A 578 -6.00 -5.81 -24.59
N VAL A 579 -5.50 -6.11 -23.38
CA VAL A 579 -4.10 -6.49 -23.13
C VAL A 579 -3.77 -7.83 -23.79
N VAL A 580 -4.64 -8.82 -23.66
CA VAL A 580 -4.48 -10.14 -24.30
C VAL A 580 -4.40 -9.98 -25.82
N VAL A 581 -5.36 -9.26 -26.42
CA VAL A 581 -5.37 -9.01 -27.88
C VAL A 581 -4.09 -8.27 -28.33
N TYR A 582 -3.63 -7.29 -27.55
CA TYR A 582 -2.40 -6.56 -27.85
C TYR A 582 -1.18 -7.50 -27.86
N ILE A 583 -1.04 -8.36 -26.86
CA ILE A 583 0.06 -9.33 -26.76
C ILE A 583 0.04 -10.30 -27.94
N PHE A 584 -1.14 -10.83 -28.29
CA PHE A 584 -1.28 -11.73 -29.44
C PHE A 584 -0.88 -11.04 -30.75
N ARG A 585 -1.39 -9.83 -31.01
CA ARG A 585 -1.02 -9.05 -32.21
C ARG A 585 0.48 -8.78 -32.29
N ALA A 586 1.12 -8.41 -31.17
CA ALA A 586 2.56 -8.18 -31.10
C ALA A 586 3.37 -9.45 -31.43
N ARG A 587 2.96 -10.61 -30.91
CA ARG A 587 3.59 -11.91 -31.23
C ARG A 587 3.41 -12.32 -32.68
N PHE A 588 2.20 -12.18 -33.25
CA PHE A 588 1.95 -12.49 -34.64
C PHE A 588 2.75 -11.58 -35.60
N ALA A 589 2.88 -10.29 -35.31
CA ALA A 589 3.72 -9.38 -36.07
C ALA A 589 5.20 -9.81 -36.03
N SER A 590 5.72 -10.26 -34.90
CA SER A 590 7.10 -10.74 -34.78
C SER A 590 7.34 -12.05 -35.55
N LEU A 591 6.37 -12.96 -35.59
CA LEU A 591 6.45 -14.21 -36.35
C LEU A 591 6.45 -13.94 -37.86
N LYS A 592 5.63 -13.01 -38.36
CA LYS A 592 5.63 -12.60 -39.76
C LYS A 592 6.97 -11.99 -40.19
N SER A 593 7.62 -11.22 -39.32
CA SER A 593 8.95 -10.64 -39.63
C SER A 593 10.08 -11.68 -39.68
N LEU A 594 9.92 -12.84 -39.04
CA LEU A 594 10.86 -13.96 -39.10
C LEU A 594 10.68 -14.83 -40.36
N SER A 595 9.45 -14.91 -40.90
CA SER A 595 9.16 -15.74 -42.08
C SER A 595 9.51 -15.07 -43.41
N PHE A 596 9.83 -13.77 -43.45
CA PHE A 596 10.16 -13.00 -44.66
C PHE A 596 11.64 -12.60 -44.74
N ARG A 597 12.59 -13.37 -44.17
CA ARG A 597 13.97 -13.23 -44.60
C ARG A 597 14.15 -14.09 -45.85
N PRO A 598 14.30 -13.52 -47.06
CA PRO A 598 14.63 -14.29 -48.24
C PRO A 598 15.96 -14.96 -48.01
N PHE A 599 16.01 -16.25 -48.22
CA PHE A 599 17.26 -17.03 -48.22
C PHE A 599 18.23 -16.36 -49.21
N PRO A 600 19.43 -15.97 -48.78
CA PRO A 600 20.39 -15.42 -49.75
C PRO A 600 20.85 -16.56 -50.64
N TRP A 601 20.32 -16.58 -51.86
CA TRP A 601 20.89 -17.41 -52.90
C TRP A 601 22.33 -16.94 -53.11
N ARG A 602 23.29 -17.73 -52.61
CA ARG A 602 24.68 -17.61 -53.00
C ARG A 602 24.74 -17.79 -54.53
N LYS A 603 24.97 -16.74 -55.29
CA LYS A 603 25.57 -16.84 -56.59
C LYS A 603 27.01 -17.30 -56.35
N GLN A 604 27.29 -18.55 -56.63
CA GLN A 604 28.67 -19.01 -56.83
C GLN A 604 29.08 -18.59 -58.27
N PRO A 605 30.37 -18.17 -58.43
CA PRO A 605 30.91 -17.76 -59.71
C PRO A 605 31.02 -18.92 -60.71
#